data_4004840b6fd9d77926fb67c142ead516
#
_entry.id   4004840b6fd9d77926fb67c142ead516
#
_cell.length_a   1.000
_cell.length_b   1.000
_cell.length_c   1.000
_cell.angle_alpha   90.00
_cell.angle_beta   90.00
_cell.angle_gamma   90.00
#
_symmetry.space_group_name_H-M   'P 1'
#
loop_
_entity.id
_entity.type
_entity.pdbx_description
1 polymer ?
#
loop_
_entity_poly.entity_id
_entity_poly.type
_entity_poly.pdbx_seq_one_letter_code
_entity_poly.pdbx_strand_id
1 'polypeptide(L)'
;MHMADALLSPPVAAVMYAASAAAAGVSIAQLHKEETLAPEKAAKKLPTMAVMSALVFAGQMINYTIPGTGSSGHLCGGMLLSAVLGPWAGFLSMIVILAIQALFFADGGLLALGANVWNMAFYGCFVGYFLIYRPLMQGSLLSDKPRTKLTLA
;
A
#
# COMPACT_ATOMS: atom_id res chain seq x y z
N MET A 1 -9.35 5.04 -7.51
CA MET A 1 -9.93 4.60 -6.21
C MET A 1 -9.79 5.67 -5.13
N HIS A 2 -9.27 6.82 -5.50
CA HIS A 2 -9.17 7.97 -4.62
C HIS A 2 -10.55 8.59 -4.38
N MET A 3 -10.79 8.98 -3.13
CA MET A 3 -11.97 9.77 -2.76
C MET A 3 -11.62 11.26 -2.87
N ALA A 4 -12.56 12.06 -3.36
CA ALA A 4 -12.47 13.51 -3.35
C ALA A 4 -12.87 14.07 -1.97
N ASP A 5 -12.39 15.27 -1.66
CA ASP A 5 -12.66 15.96 -0.38
C ASP A 5 -14.16 16.16 -0.12
N ALA A 6 -14.93 16.42 -1.17
CA ALA A 6 -16.38 16.63 -1.09
C ALA A 6 -17.17 15.41 -0.56
N LEU A 7 -16.57 14.22 -0.55
CA LEU A 7 -17.21 12.99 -0.08
C LEU A 7 -17.02 12.74 1.41
N LEU A 8 -16.21 13.54 2.10
CA LEU A 8 -15.84 13.29 3.49
C LEU A 8 -16.15 14.48 4.39
N SER A 9 -16.78 14.24 5.52
CA SER A 9 -16.98 15.28 6.52
C SER A 9 -15.69 15.51 7.32
N PRO A 10 -15.39 16.75 7.77
CA PRO A 10 -14.17 17.05 8.51
C PRO A 10 -13.93 16.19 9.76
N PRO A 11 -14.93 15.86 10.59
CA PRO A 11 -14.72 14.98 11.74
C PRO A 11 -14.26 13.56 11.34
N VAL A 12 -14.87 13.01 10.30
CA VAL A 12 -14.48 11.68 9.79
C VAL A 12 -13.06 11.74 9.21
N ALA A 13 -12.72 12.79 8.46
CA ALA A 13 -11.37 13.00 7.96
C ALA A 13 -10.34 13.02 9.10
N ALA A 14 -10.60 13.76 10.18
CA ALA A 14 -9.70 13.82 11.34
C ALA A 14 -9.47 12.44 11.98
N VAL A 15 -10.53 11.65 12.16
CA VAL A 15 -10.42 10.28 12.68
C VAL A 15 -9.58 9.40 11.74
N MET A 16 -9.81 9.47 10.44
CA MET A 16 -9.07 8.69 9.45
C MET A 16 -7.59 9.08 9.37
N TYR A 17 -7.27 10.38 9.52
CA TYR A 17 -5.90 10.83 9.65
C TYR A 17 -5.22 10.31 10.91
N ALA A 18 -5.87 10.40 12.06
CA ALA A 18 -5.34 9.90 13.33
C ALA A 18 -5.07 8.39 13.26
N ALA A 19 -6.02 7.62 12.72
CA ALA A 19 -5.88 6.19 12.54
C ALA A 19 -4.75 5.83 11.56
N SER A 20 -4.62 6.58 10.44
CA SER A 20 -3.53 6.39 9.47
C SER A 20 -2.17 6.72 10.06
N ALA A 21 -2.07 7.79 10.85
CA ALA A 21 -0.86 8.17 11.56
C ALA A 21 -0.44 7.11 12.59
N ALA A 22 -1.40 6.57 13.34
CA ALA A 22 -1.14 5.47 14.27
C ALA A 22 -0.61 4.21 13.56
N ALA A 23 -1.25 3.81 12.45
CA ALA A 23 -0.79 2.67 11.64
C ALA A 23 0.61 2.92 11.03
N ALA A 24 0.90 4.15 10.60
CA ALA A 24 2.22 4.55 10.11
C ALA A 24 3.28 4.46 11.22
N GLY A 25 2.98 4.96 12.42
CA GLY A 25 3.86 4.87 13.59
C GLY A 25 4.21 3.43 13.95
N VAL A 26 3.21 2.54 13.97
CA VAL A 26 3.44 1.10 14.20
C VAL A 26 4.32 0.51 13.08
N SER A 27 4.08 0.87 11.83
CA SER A 27 4.86 0.37 10.69
C SER A 27 6.32 0.82 10.76
N ILE A 28 6.58 2.07 11.13
CA ILE A 28 7.93 2.60 11.34
C ILE A 28 8.64 1.85 12.48
N ALA A 29 7.96 1.63 13.60
CA ALA A 29 8.52 0.91 14.73
C ALA A 29 8.89 -0.55 14.36
N GLN A 30 8.06 -1.22 13.57
CA GLN A 30 8.35 -2.57 13.09
C GLN A 30 9.53 -2.60 12.11
N LEU A 31 9.62 -1.64 11.18
CA LEU A 31 10.76 -1.55 10.28
C LEU A 31 12.07 -1.25 11.01
N HIS A 32 12.05 -0.37 12.00
CA HIS A 32 13.22 -0.08 12.82
C HIS A 32 13.69 -1.34 13.59
N LYS A 33 12.75 -2.13 14.09
CA LYS A 33 13.07 -3.42 14.70
C LYS A 33 13.68 -4.41 13.70
N GLU A 34 13.14 -4.51 12.49
CA GLU A 34 13.68 -5.33 11.41
C GLU A 34 15.11 -4.90 11.05
N GLU A 35 15.35 -3.59 10.95
CA GLU A 35 16.67 -3.00 10.67
C GLU A 35 17.71 -3.35 11.74
N THR A 36 17.32 -3.23 13.01
CA THR A 36 18.18 -3.56 14.13
C THR A 36 18.55 -5.05 14.15
N LEU A 37 17.62 -5.92 13.78
CA LEU A 37 17.84 -7.37 13.78
C LEU A 37 18.60 -7.88 12.54
N ALA A 38 18.51 -7.19 11.41
CA ALA A 38 19.11 -7.61 10.15
C ALA A 38 19.54 -6.40 9.26
N PRO A 39 20.57 -5.66 9.66
CA PRO A 39 20.97 -4.41 9.01
C PRO A 39 21.34 -4.58 7.53
N GLU A 40 21.98 -5.70 7.15
CA GLU A 40 22.33 -5.95 5.75
C GLU A 40 21.11 -6.13 4.84
N LYS A 41 20.04 -6.75 5.37
CA LYS A 41 18.79 -6.89 4.62
C LYS A 41 18.06 -5.55 4.52
N ALA A 42 18.11 -4.76 5.57
CA ALA A 42 17.51 -3.43 5.60
C ALA A 42 18.17 -2.48 4.58
N ALA A 43 19.50 -2.50 4.48
CA ALA A 43 20.23 -1.69 3.50
C ALA A 43 19.80 -1.96 2.06
N LYS A 44 19.49 -3.22 1.72
CA LYS A 44 18.99 -3.60 0.39
C LYS A 44 17.50 -3.28 0.20
N LYS A 45 16.75 -3.15 1.28
CA LYS A 45 15.31 -2.92 1.26
C LYS A 45 14.95 -1.51 0.76
N LEU A 46 15.70 -0.50 1.15
CA LEU A 46 15.42 0.89 0.79
C LEU A 46 15.46 1.16 -0.73
N PRO A 47 16.51 0.74 -1.49
CA PRO A 47 16.51 0.84 -2.94
C PRO A 47 15.34 0.09 -3.59
N THR A 48 15.02 -1.11 -3.08
CA THR A 48 13.90 -1.90 -3.58
C THR A 48 12.56 -1.20 -3.33
N MET A 49 12.39 -0.57 -2.15
CA MET A 49 11.21 0.26 -1.86
C MET A 49 11.07 1.41 -2.87
N ALA A 50 12.16 2.10 -3.20
CA ALA A 50 12.13 3.21 -4.15
C ALA A 50 11.69 2.74 -5.55
N VAL A 51 12.28 1.66 -6.07
CA VAL A 51 11.94 1.11 -7.39
C VAL A 51 10.50 0.60 -7.43
N MET A 52 10.08 -0.17 -6.43
CA MET A 52 8.73 -0.72 -6.38
C MET A 52 7.68 0.38 -6.18
N SER A 53 7.98 1.41 -5.39
CA SER A 53 7.08 2.56 -5.24
C SER A 53 6.93 3.32 -6.56
N ALA A 54 8.01 3.54 -7.29
CA ALA A 54 7.98 4.19 -8.61
C ALA A 54 7.15 3.37 -9.62
N LEU A 55 7.31 2.05 -9.63
CA LEU A 55 6.54 1.15 -10.49
C LEU A 55 5.04 1.21 -10.18
N VAL A 56 4.67 1.12 -8.91
CA VAL A 56 3.27 1.19 -8.48
C VAL A 56 2.69 2.57 -8.73
N PHE A 57 3.44 3.64 -8.44
CA PHE A 57 3.04 5.00 -8.75
C PHE A 57 2.73 5.15 -10.25
N ALA A 58 3.62 4.72 -11.14
CA ALA A 58 3.43 4.78 -12.58
C ALA A 58 2.19 3.99 -13.03
N GLY A 59 1.97 2.78 -12.47
CA GLY A 59 0.79 1.98 -12.74
C GLY A 59 -0.52 2.64 -12.27
N GLN A 60 -0.48 3.34 -11.14
CA GLN A 60 -1.65 4.06 -10.61
C GLN A 60 -1.96 5.35 -11.38
N MET A 61 -0.97 5.96 -12.04
CA MET A 61 -1.20 7.13 -12.90
C MET A 61 -1.99 6.80 -14.17
N ILE A 62 -2.12 5.52 -14.52
CA ILE A 62 -3.09 5.03 -15.51
C ILE A 62 -4.45 4.97 -14.82
N ASN A 63 -5.12 6.11 -14.73
CA ASN A 63 -6.39 6.23 -14.04
C ASN A 63 -7.48 6.81 -14.95
N TYR A 64 -8.72 6.62 -14.55
CA TYR A 64 -9.90 7.19 -15.20
C TYR A 64 -10.88 7.72 -14.16
N THR A 65 -11.52 8.82 -14.47
CA THR A 65 -12.57 9.40 -13.63
C THR A 65 -13.83 8.57 -13.73
N ILE A 66 -14.42 8.21 -12.59
CA ILE A 66 -15.72 7.54 -12.55
C ILE A 66 -16.80 8.63 -12.52
N PRO A 67 -17.60 8.80 -13.60
CA PRO A 67 -18.57 9.87 -13.69
C PRO A 67 -19.57 9.87 -12.54
N GLY A 68 -19.86 11.05 -11.98
CA GLY A 68 -20.85 11.24 -10.93
C GLY A 68 -20.45 10.78 -9.53
N THR A 69 -19.26 10.24 -9.33
CA THR A 69 -18.83 9.71 -8.03
C THR A 69 -17.80 10.57 -7.31
N GLY A 70 -17.12 11.50 -8.00
CA GLY A 70 -15.99 12.24 -7.45
C GLY A 70 -14.79 11.34 -7.09
N SER A 71 -14.70 10.16 -7.73
CA SER A 71 -13.70 9.14 -7.47
C SER A 71 -12.99 8.74 -8.75
N SER A 72 -11.79 8.18 -8.65
CA SER A 72 -11.01 7.65 -9.77
C SER A 72 -10.85 6.13 -9.69
N GLY A 73 -10.70 5.47 -10.84
CA GLY A 73 -10.41 4.05 -10.97
C GLY A 73 -8.99 3.83 -11.48
N HIS A 74 -8.21 2.99 -10.82
CA HIS A 74 -6.85 2.60 -11.20
C HIS A 74 -6.43 1.31 -10.49
N LEU A 75 -5.25 0.77 -10.84
CA LEU A 75 -4.65 -0.36 -10.14
C LEU A 75 -4.31 0.02 -8.69
N CYS A 76 -4.60 -0.85 -7.72
CA CYS A 76 -4.35 -0.54 -6.31
C CYS A 76 -2.87 -0.66 -5.93
N GLY A 77 -2.18 -1.72 -6.33
CA GLY A 77 -0.74 -1.94 -6.09
C GLY A 77 -0.33 -2.27 -4.64
N GLY A 78 -1.20 -2.11 -3.65
CA GLY A 78 -0.86 -2.34 -2.23
C GLY A 78 -0.44 -3.77 -1.94
N MET A 79 -1.14 -4.75 -2.51
CA MET A 79 -0.78 -6.16 -2.36
C MET A 79 0.56 -6.48 -3.03
N LEU A 80 0.86 -5.89 -4.19
CA LEU A 80 2.14 -6.05 -4.86
C LEU A 80 3.29 -5.50 -4.00
N LEU A 81 3.14 -4.30 -3.47
CA LEU A 81 4.13 -3.71 -2.56
C LEU A 81 4.36 -4.60 -1.33
N SER A 82 3.29 -5.08 -0.70
CA SER A 82 3.41 -5.91 0.50
C SER A 82 3.97 -7.31 0.21
N ALA A 83 3.70 -7.88 -0.96
CA ALA A 83 4.26 -9.16 -1.36
C ALA A 83 5.79 -9.10 -1.58
N VAL A 84 6.31 -7.98 -2.10
CA VAL A 84 7.73 -7.79 -2.39
C VAL A 84 8.49 -7.23 -1.18
N LEU A 85 7.93 -6.23 -0.51
CA LEU A 85 8.62 -5.46 0.54
C LEU A 85 8.27 -5.92 1.96
N GLY A 86 7.23 -6.73 2.09
CA GLY A 86 6.55 -7.00 3.35
C GLY A 86 5.48 -5.94 3.68
N PRO A 87 4.54 -6.27 4.59
CA PRO A 87 3.36 -5.44 4.83
C PRO A 87 3.69 -4.04 5.39
N TRP A 88 4.67 -3.94 6.27
CA TRP A 88 5.04 -2.67 6.91
C TRP A 88 5.68 -1.69 5.93
N ALA A 89 6.68 -2.15 5.16
CA ALA A 89 7.34 -1.33 4.16
C ALA A 89 6.39 -1.01 2.99
N GLY A 90 5.58 -1.96 2.55
CA GLY A 90 4.57 -1.76 1.52
C GLY A 90 3.54 -0.70 1.92
N PHE A 91 3.09 -0.71 3.18
CA PHE A 91 2.16 0.28 3.71
C PHE A 91 2.75 1.70 3.71
N LEU A 92 3.99 1.88 4.19
CA LEU A 92 4.66 3.19 4.17
C LEU A 92 4.93 3.68 2.75
N SER A 93 5.37 2.78 1.85
CA SER A 93 5.54 3.11 0.43
C SER A 93 4.24 3.60 -0.19
N MET A 94 3.12 2.95 0.12
CA MET A 94 1.81 3.36 -0.39
C MET A 94 1.38 4.73 0.16
N ILE A 95 1.64 5.03 1.44
CA ILE A 95 1.36 6.36 2.00
C ILE A 95 2.10 7.45 1.22
N VAL A 96 3.38 7.24 0.92
CA VAL A 96 4.19 8.20 0.16
C VAL A 96 3.62 8.39 -1.26
N ILE A 97 3.26 7.30 -1.93
CA ILE A 97 2.63 7.35 -3.26
C ILE A 97 1.36 8.20 -3.21
N LEU A 98 0.44 7.90 -2.28
CA LEU A 98 -0.84 8.61 -2.15
C LEU A 98 -0.65 10.09 -1.79
N ALA A 99 0.32 10.41 -0.95
CA ALA A 99 0.65 11.79 -0.61
C ALA A 99 1.18 12.56 -1.83
N ILE A 100 2.06 11.97 -2.63
CA ILE A 100 2.56 12.56 -3.88
C ILE A 100 1.41 12.79 -4.86
N GLN A 101 0.53 11.80 -5.04
CA GLN A 101 -0.63 11.90 -5.94
C GLN A 101 -1.59 13.01 -5.52
N ALA A 102 -1.90 13.13 -4.24
CA ALA A 102 -2.78 14.18 -3.73
C ALA A 102 -2.15 15.58 -3.83
N LEU A 103 -0.85 15.72 -3.50
CA LEU A 103 -0.18 17.02 -3.43
C LEU A 103 0.23 17.56 -4.81
N PHE A 104 0.72 16.72 -5.71
CA PHE A 104 1.31 17.16 -6.97
C PHE A 104 0.44 16.88 -8.19
N PHE A 105 -0.48 15.93 -8.10
CA PHE A 105 -1.29 15.50 -9.24
C PHE A 105 -2.78 15.75 -9.04
N ALA A 106 -3.18 16.27 -7.87
CA ALA A 106 -4.58 16.47 -7.50
C ALA A 106 -5.44 15.20 -7.68
N ASP A 107 -4.81 14.02 -7.56
CA ASP A 107 -5.49 12.73 -7.63
C ASP A 107 -5.83 12.26 -6.22
N GLY A 108 -7.09 12.47 -5.84
CA GLY A 108 -7.59 12.35 -4.48
C GLY A 108 -7.56 13.66 -3.69
N GLY A 109 -8.47 13.78 -2.73
CA GLY A 109 -8.55 14.95 -1.88
C GLY A 109 -7.52 14.94 -0.74
N LEU A 110 -7.01 16.11 -0.36
CA LEU A 110 -6.14 16.24 0.82
C LEU A 110 -6.91 15.94 2.10
N LEU A 111 -8.14 16.41 2.24
CA LEU A 111 -8.99 16.08 3.38
C LEU A 111 -9.29 14.57 3.44
N ALA A 112 -9.45 13.95 2.27
CA ALA A 112 -9.72 12.52 2.12
C ALA A 112 -8.46 11.64 2.18
N LEU A 113 -7.24 12.20 2.28
CA LEU A 113 -6.01 11.42 2.21
C LEU A 113 -5.94 10.31 3.28
N GLY A 114 -6.36 10.59 4.51
CA GLY A 114 -6.42 9.57 5.56
C GLY A 114 -7.34 8.40 5.20
N ALA A 115 -8.51 8.67 4.61
CA ALA A 115 -9.43 7.63 4.13
C ALA A 115 -8.86 6.87 2.93
N ASN A 116 -8.17 7.56 2.02
CA ASN A 116 -7.48 6.94 0.87
C ASN A 116 -6.34 6.02 1.33
N VAL A 117 -5.62 6.38 2.38
CA VAL A 117 -4.61 5.51 3.02
C VAL A 117 -5.27 4.22 3.55
N TRP A 118 -6.43 4.32 4.21
CA TRP A 118 -7.14 3.13 4.65
C TRP A 118 -7.58 2.26 3.49
N ASN A 119 -8.24 2.83 2.49
CA ASN A 119 -8.79 2.09 1.37
C ASN A 119 -7.71 1.40 0.52
N MET A 120 -6.58 2.03 0.28
CA MET A 120 -5.59 1.52 -0.67
C MET A 120 -4.34 0.96 0.01
N ALA A 121 -3.86 1.59 1.09
CA ALA A 121 -2.68 1.12 1.79
C ALA A 121 -3.04 0.07 2.84
N PHE A 122 -3.94 0.36 3.78
CA PHE A 122 -4.24 -0.54 4.89
C PHE A 122 -4.85 -1.86 4.39
N TYR A 123 -5.95 -1.81 3.64
CA TYR A 123 -6.57 -3.02 3.13
C TYR A 123 -5.67 -3.77 2.14
N GLY A 124 -4.99 -3.06 1.25
CA GLY A 124 -4.09 -3.69 0.28
C GLY A 124 -2.88 -4.35 0.92
N CYS A 125 -2.20 -3.64 1.83
CA CYS A 125 -0.94 -4.11 2.40
C CYS A 125 -1.11 -5.03 3.61
N PHE A 126 -2.10 -4.80 4.48
CA PHE A 126 -2.28 -5.65 5.67
C PHE A 126 -3.33 -6.73 5.45
N VAL A 127 -4.55 -6.35 5.09
CA VAL A 127 -5.63 -7.33 4.92
C VAL A 127 -5.30 -8.28 3.78
N GLY A 128 -4.91 -7.76 2.61
CA GLY A 128 -4.50 -8.56 1.46
C GLY A 128 -3.31 -9.46 1.77
N TYR A 129 -2.30 -8.94 2.47
CA TYR A 129 -1.12 -9.72 2.81
C TYR A 129 -1.41 -10.82 3.83
N PHE A 130 -2.03 -10.50 4.97
CA PHE A 130 -2.20 -11.46 6.06
C PHE A 130 -3.32 -12.48 5.80
N LEU A 131 -4.41 -12.08 5.13
CA LEU A 131 -5.55 -12.96 4.90
C LEU A 131 -5.50 -13.72 3.57
N ILE A 132 -4.77 -13.22 2.58
CA ILE A 132 -4.73 -13.83 1.25
C ILE A 132 -3.32 -14.32 0.91
N TYR A 133 -2.35 -13.41 0.81
CA TYR A 133 -1.02 -13.74 0.31
C TYR A 133 -0.29 -14.74 1.21
N ARG A 134 -0.17 -14.45 2.49
CA ARG A 134 0.57 -15.27 3.46
C ARG A 134 0.00 -16.69 3.59
N PRO A 135 -1.32 -16.91 3.75
CA PRO A 135 -1.88 -18.26 3.81
C PRO A 135 -1.67 -19.05 2.52
N LEU A 136 -1.84 -18.41 1.35
CA LEU A 136 -1.62 -19.07 0.07
C LEU A 136 -0.16 -19.51 -0.10
N MET A 137 0.79 -18.66 0.28
CA MET A 137 2.21 -19.00 0.20
C MET A 137 2.60 -20.09 1.19
N GLN A 138 2.07 -20.06 2.42
CA GLN A 138 2.31 -21.09 3.43
C GLN A 138 1.65 -22.42 3.08
N GLY A 139 0.41 -22.42 2.65
CA GLY A 139 -0.30 -23.63 2.19
C GLY A 139 0.40 -24.30 1.01
N SER A 140 1.03 -23.51 0.16
CA SER A 140 1.85 -23.97 -0.93
C SER A 140 3.16 -24.62 -0.52
N LEU A 141 3.78 -24.18 0.55
CA LEU A 141 5.01 -24.78 1.08
C LEU A 141 4.74 -26.09 1.81
N LEU A 142 3.53 -26.26 2.32
CA LEU A 142 3.07 -27.49 2.99
C LEU A 142 2.55 -28.55 2.02
N SER A 143 2.31 -28.18 0.76
CA SER A 143 1.89 -29.13 -0.29
C SER A 143 3.15 -29.74 -0.92
N ASP A 144 3.39 -30.99 -0.62
CA ASP A 144 4.49 -31.82 -1.17
C ASP A 144 4.31 -32.19 -2.67
N LYS A 145 3.32 -31.59 -3.35
CA LYS A 145 3.15 -31.70 -4.79
C LYS A 145 4.14 -30.77 -5.50
N PRO A 146 4.97 -31.30 -6.43
CA PRO A 146 5.84 -30.45 -7.23
C PRO A 146 4.97 -29.43 -7.97
N ARG A 147 5.06 -28.19 -7.57
CA ARG A 147 4.40 -27.10 -8.29
C ARG A 147 4.95 -27.06 -9.69
N THR A 148 4.07 -27.23 -10.65
CA THR A 148 4.33 -26.71 -11.98
C THR A 148 4.67 -25.24 -11.78
N LYS A 149 5.97 -24.90 -11.93
CA LYS A 149 6.40 -23.50 -11.92
C LYS A 149 5.57 -22.83 -12.98
N LEU A 150 4.63 -21.99 -12.58
CA LEU A 150 3.97 -21.08 -13.49
C LEU A 150 5.05 -20.06 -13.86
N THR A 151 5.90 -20.44 -14.80
CA THR A 151 6.76 -19.53 -15.54
C THR A 151 5.79 -18.69 -16.34
N LEU A 152 5.50 -17.50 -15.83
CA LEU A 152 4.99 -16.42 -16.66
C LEU A 152 6.09 -16.14 -17.68
N ALA A 153 5.90 -16.69 -18.88
CA ALA A 153 6.63 -16.28 -20.05
C ALA A 153 6.11 -14.89 -20.49
#